data_a623c936359497c417bc64c8e9aba06b
#
_entry.id   a623c936359497c417bc64c8e9aba06b
#
_cell.length_a   1.000
_cell.length_b   1.000
_cell.length_c   1.000
_cell.angle_alpha   90.00
_cell.angle_beta   90.00
_cell.angle_gamma   90.00
#
_symmetry.space_group_name_H-M   'P 1'
#
loop_
_entity.id
_entity.type
_entity.pdbx_description
1 polymer ?
#
loop_
_entity_poly.entity_id
_entity_poly.type
_entity_poly.pdbx_seq_one_letter_code
_entity_poly.pdbx_strand_id
1 'polypeptide(L)'
;MSLNDAYAHCDTLLKEQDYDRWLACLFLPASARKHAHALYAFSSEIARVRESVREALPGEIRLQYWRDVLNAESSDNPVAAALLETVKSFRLPLAPLQNLIDARVADLYDDGFANQNDLEGYCGETCSVLFQLVAIVAGGEANSLSKAAGHAGVAYAMAGLLSILPVHQARGQCYLPENHLKSHGLAREDIGKPESVKQLRAILLDMAQLARDHLQKAQSAVAALPPDVRPAFLPLALVHKKLESIIKNPDPARILSTVAGWRKILALWLASTRT
;
A
#
# COMPACT_ATOMS: atom_id res chain seq x y z
N MET A 1 -0.46 23.43 18.08
CA MET A 1 -1.25 22.18 18.13
C MET A 1 -0.58 21.19 19.07
N SER A 2 -1.30 20.48 19.94
CA SER A 2 -0.67 19.46 20.78
C SER A 2 -0.37 18.18 19.98
N LEU A 3 0.59 17.37 20.46
CA LEU A 3 0.91 16.09 19.83
C LEU A 3 -0.28 15.12 19.85
N ASN A 4 -1.13 15.19 20.88
CA ASN A 4 -2.35 14.38 20.95
C ASN A 4 -3.35 14.78 19.86
N ASP A 5 -3.48 16.08 19.55
CA ASP A 5 -4.33 16.57 18.45
C ASP A 5 -3.78 16.09 17.10
N ALA A 6 -2.45 16.04 16.93
CA ALA A 6 -1.80 15.52 15.73
C ALA A 6 -2.13 14.04 15.50
N TYR A 7 -2.05 13.20 16.51
CA TYR A 7 -2.43 11.78 16.40
C TYR A 7 -3.94 11.59 16.18
N ALA A 8 -4.79 12.41 16.82
CA ALA A 8 -6.23 12.38 16.59
C ALA A 8 -6.58 12.76 15.13
N HIS A 9 -5.85 13.72 14.57
CA HIS A 9 -5.97 14.06 13.15
C HIS A 9 -5.59 12.89 12.23
N CYS A 10 -4.48 12.20 12.51
CA CYS A 10 -4.07 11.01 11.75
C CYS A 10 -5.12 9.89 11.81
N ASP A 11 -5.74 9.66 12.98
CA ASP A 11 -6.82 8.68 13.13
C ASP A 11 -8.02 9.03 12.24
N THR A 12 -8.48 10.27 12.28
CA THR A 12 -9.61 10.76 11.47
C THR A 12 -9.31 10.67 9.99
N LEU A 13 -8.15 11.19 9.57
CA LEU A 13 -7.71 11.19 8.19
C LEU A 13 -7.62 9.75 7.63
N LEU A 14 -7.01 8.85 8.38
CA LEU A 14 -6.87 7.46 7.93
C LEU A 14 -8.23 6.76 7.84
N LYS A 15 -9.14 7.01 8.78
CA LYS A 15 -10.51 6.47 8.76
C LYS A 15 -11.27 6.89 7.51
N GLU A 16 -11.06 8.12 7.04
CA GLU A 16 -11.71 8.66 5.85
C GLU A 16 -11.05 8.20 4.55
N GLN A 17 -9.71 8.12 4.52
CA GLN A 17 -8.95 7.90 3.30
C GLN A 17 -8.54 6.45 3.05
N ASP A 18 -8.25 5.68 4.12
CA ASP A 18 -7.86 4.27 4.06
C ASP A 18 -8.51 3.48 5.20
N TYR A 19 -9.82 3.32 5.09
CA TYR A 19 -10.63 2.62 6.08
C TYR A 19 -10.16 1.19 6.35
N ASP A 20 -9.60 0.50 5.36
CA ASP A 20 -9.13 -0.88 5.50
C ASP A 20 -7.93 -0.96 6.45
N ARG A 21 -6.95 -0.07 6.29
CA ARG A 21 -5.79 0.02 7.19
C ARG A 21 -6.17 0.58 8.56
N TRP A 22 -7.05 1.59 8.60
CA TRP A 22 -7.57 2.10 9.87
C TRP A 22 -8.21 1.00 10.71
N LEU A 23 -9.09 0.20 10.09
CA LEU A 23 -9.79 -0.89 10.76
C LEU A 23 -8.82 -1.98 11.26
N ALA A 24 -7.81 -2.33 10.46
CA ALA A 24 -6.77 -3.28 10.85
C ALA A 24 -5.95 -2.78 12.05
N CYS A 25 -5.67 -1.48 12.13
CA CYS A 25 -4.95 -0.88 13.25
C CYS A 25 -5.67 -1.02 14.60
N LEU A 26 -6.99 -1.23 14.62
CA LEU A 26 -7.74 -1.45 15.85
C LEU A 26 -7.32 -2.72 16.60
N PHE A 27 -6.69 -3.66 15.90
CA PHE A 27 -6.16 -4.92 16.45
C PHE A 27 -4.72 -4.80 16.95
N LEU A 28 -4.03 -3.70 16.68
CA LEU A 28 -2.70 -3.45 17.20
C LEU A 28 -2.75 -3.15 18.71
N PRO A 29 -1.64 -3.41 19.45
CA PRO A 29 -1.49 -2.93 20.81
C PRO A 29 -1.81 -1.44 20.92
N ALA A 30 -2.47 -1.02 21.99
CA ALA A 30 -2.91 0.37 22.17
C ALA A 30 -1.74 1.38 22.07
N SER A 31 -0.55 1.01 22.56
CA SER A 31 0.67 1.81 22.47
C SER A 31 1.16 2.00 21.04
N ALA A 32 0.96 1.03 20.15
CA ALA A 32 1.41 1.05 18.76
C ALA A 32 0.42 1.76 17.82
N ARG A 33 -0.88 1.72 18.14
CA ARG A 33 -1.97 2.12 17.23
C ARG A 33 -1.84 3.54 16.68
N LYS A 34 -1.63 4.53 17.55
CA LYS A 34 -1.49 5.94 17.11
C LYS A 34 -0.30 6.16 16.20
N HIS A 35 0.78 5.43 16.40
CA HIS A 35 1.98 5.49 15.58
C HIS A 35 1.78 4.82 14.22
N ALA A 36 1.06 3.70 14.17
CA ALA A 36 0.64 3.08 12.92
C ALA A 36 -0.29 4.02 12.11
N HIS A 37 -1.21 4.72 12.77
CA HIS A 37 -2.04 5.74 12.12
C HIS A 37 -1.17 6.86 11.51
N ALA A 38 -0.14 7.34 12.20
CA ALA A 38 0.76 8.37 11.67
C ALA A 38 1.52 7.90 10.42
N LEU A 39 2.05 6.66 10.42
CA LEU A 39 2.73 6.07 9.26
C LEU A 39 1.80 5.91 8.05
N TYR A 40 0.58 5.41 8.28
CA TYR A 40 -0.39 5.25 7.20
C TYR A 40 -1.00 6.57 6.73
N ALA A 41 -1.21 7.55 7.63
CA ALA A 41 -1.64 8.89 7.26
C ALA A 41 -0.60 9.58 6.36
N PHE A 42 0.68 9.53 6.72
CA PHE A 42 1.77 9.99 5.86
C PHE A 42 1.74 9.31 4.48
N SER A 43 1.62 7.98 4.44
CA SER A 43 1.53 7.25 3.18
C SER A 43 0.32 7.68 2.33
N SER A 44 -0.82 7.95 2.96
CA SER A 44 -2.03 8.43 2.26
C SER A 44 -1.83 9.82 1.67
N GLU A 45 -1.21 10.74 2.43
CA GLU A 45 -0.91 12.10 1.96
C GLU A 45 -0.01 12.09 0.71
N ILE A 46 1.10 11.34 0.74
CA ILE A 46 2.02 11.29 -0.42
C ILE A 46 1.43 10.52 -1.61
N ALA A 47 0.66 9.46 -1.38
CA ALA A 47 0.02 8.72 -2.47
C ALA A 47 -1.02 9.55 -3.24
N ARG A 48 -1.68 10.50 -2.56
CA ARG A 48 -2.69 11.37 -3.16
C ARG A 48 -2.11 12.58 -3.91
N VAL A 49 -0.81 12.80 -3.82
CA VAL A 49 -0.17 13.94 -4.52
C VAL A 49 -0.48 13.86 -6.02
N ARG A 50 -0.32 12.69 -6.66
CA ARG A 50 -0.62 12.50 -8.08
C ARG A 50 -2.06 12.86 -8.45
N GLU A 51 -3.02 12.55 -7.57
CA GLU A 51 -4.44 12.84 -7.80
C GLU A 51 -4.79 14.33 -7.67
N SER A 52 -3.96 15.07 -6.93
CA SER A 52 -4.19 16.47 -6.59
C SER A 52 -3.52 17.45 -7.55
N VAL A 53 -2.76 16.97 -8.54
CA VAL A 53 -2.03 17.78 -9.51
C VAL A 53 -2.31 17.31 -10.93
N ARG A 54 -2.21 18.25 -11.90
CA ARG A 54 -2.33 17.95 -13.33
C ARG A 54 -0.97 17.74 -14.00
N GLU A 55 0.06 18.40 -13.48
CA GLU A 55 1.42 18.41 -14.00
C GLU A 55 2.39 17.86 -12.96
N ALA A 56 3.54 17.31 -13.39
CA ALA A 56 4.50 16.69 -12.50
C ALA A 56 5.14 17.68 -11.52
N LEU A 57 5.54 18.87 -11.98
CA LEU A 57 6.30 19.83 -11.18
C LEU A 57 5.59 20.26 -9.87
N PRO A 58 4.29 20.64 -9.85
CA PRO A 58 3.58 20.89 -8.60
C PRO A 58 3.52 19.66 -7.66
N GLY A 59 3.50 18.45 -8.22
CA GLY A 59 3.57 17.21 -7.46
C GLY A 59 4.94 17.01 -6.80
N GLU A 60 6.01 17.24 -7.55
CA GLU A 60 7.38 17.18 -7.01
C GLU A 60 7.60 18.15 -5.85
N ILE A 61 7.09 19.39 -5.97
CA ILE A 61 7.19 20.40 -4.89
C ILE A 61 6.49 19.89 -3.62
N ARG A 62 5.32 19.25 -3.75
CA ARG A 62 4.61 18.65 -2.60
C ARG A 62 5.34 17.47 -2.01
N LEU A 63 5.96 16.62 -2.84
CA LEU A 63 6.76 15.50 -2.36
C LEU A 63 8.09 15.99 -1.75
N GLN A 64 8.69 17.08 -2.29
CA GLN A 64 9.85 17.72 -1.69
C GLN A 64 9.56 18.25 -0.29
N TYR A 65 8.39 18.86 -0.06
CA TYR A 65 7.95 19.25 1.28
C TYR A 65 8.05 18.06 2.28
N TRP A 66 7.62 16.86 1.89
CA TRP A 66 7.72 15.69 2.76
C TRP A 66 9.16 15.21 3.00
N ARG A 67 10.07 15.38 2.02
CA ARG A 67 11.51 15.13 2.25
C ARG A 67 12.08 16.12 3.25
N ASP A 68 11.70 17.40 3.13
CA ASP A 68 12.15 18.43 4.06
C ASP A 68 11.62 18.18 5.48
N VAL A 69 10.35 17.73 5.61
CA VAL A 69 9.76 17.30 6.88
C VAL A 69 10.59 16.20 7.54
N LEU A 70 11.02 15.17 6.79
CA LEU A 70 11.81 14.06 7.39
C LEU A 70 13.16 14.51 7.93
N ASN A 71 13.68 15.65 7.49
CA ASN A 71 14.93 16.25 7.97
C ASN A 71 14.70 17.36 9.00
N ALA A 72 13.45 17.69 9.31
CA ALA A 72 13.10 18.72 10.28
C ALA A 72 13.03 18.18 11.72
N GLU A 73 13.20 19.03 12.71
CA GLU A 73 13.03 18.67 14.13
C GLU A 73 11.56 18.69 14.56
N SER A 74 10.73 19.52 13.90
CA SER A 74 9.31 19.70 14.22
C SER A 74 8.54 20.22 12.99
N SER A 75 7.20 20.11 13.04
CA SER A 75 6.32 20.63 12.00
C SER A 75 4.98 21.08 12.58
N ASP A 76 4.39 22.11 11.99
CA ASP A 76 3.02 22.57 12.31
C ASP A 76 1.94 21.70 11.59
N ASN A 77 2.32 20.94 10.58
CA ASN A 77 1.44 19.99 9.92
C ASN A 77 1.18 18.81 10.87
N PRO A 78 -0.10 18.45 11.15
CA PRO A 78 -0.43 17.39 12.12
C PRO A 78 0.13 16.03 11.75
N VAL A 79 0.06 15.63 10.49
CA VAL A 79 0.58 14.34 10.03
C VAL A 79 2.10 14.31 10.14
N ALA A 80 2.77 15.40 9.77
CA ALA A 80 4.22 15.53 9.88
C ALA A 80 4.68 15.48 11.35
N ALA A 81 4.01 16.21 12.25
CA ALA A 81 4.32 16.20 13.68
C ALA A 81 4.19 14.79 14.30
N ALA A 82 3.10 14.08 13.99
CA ALA A 82 2.88 12.71 14.46
C ALA A 82 3.89 11.73 13.86
N LEU A 83 4.26 11.89 12.58
CA LEU A 83 5.28 11.08 11.92
C LEU A 83 6.66 11.26 12.56
N LEU A 84 7.12 12.51 12.74
CA LEU A 84 8.42 12.81 13.34
C LEU A 84 8.52 12.25 14.77
N GLU A 85 7.47 12.41 15.57
CA GLU A 85 7.43 11.80 16.91
C GLU A 85 7.47 10.28 16.86
N THR A 86 6.78 9.65 15.88
CA THR A 86 6.81 8.21 15.68
C THR A 86 8.21 7.73 15.31
N VAL A 87 8.87 8.40 14.36
CA VAL A 87 10.26 8.12 13.96
C VAL A 87 11.19 8.20 15.16
N LYS A 88 11.08 9.26 15.95
CA LYS A 88 11.89 9.48 17.15
C LYS A 88 11.65 8.41 18.23
N SER A 89 10.37 8.15 18.55
CA SER A 89 9.99 7.21 19.62
C SER A 89 10.45 5.78 19.36
N PHE A 90 10.41 5.34 18.10
CA PHE A 90 10.80 3.97 17.70
C PHE A 90 12.16 3.91 17.00
N ARG A 91 12.89 5.02 16.89
CA ARG A 91 14.18 5.11 16.20
C ARG A 91 14.11 4.52 14.79
N LEU A 92 13.01 4.83 14.08
CA LEU A 92 12.81 4.31 12.73
C LEU A 92 13.86 4.89 11.78
N PRO A 93 14.42 4.08 10.85
CA PRO A 93 15.34 4.59 9.84
C PRO A 93 14.61 5.54 8.88
N LEU A 94 15.23 6.64 8.51
CA LEU A 94 14.64 7.63 7.59
C LEU A 94 14.71 7.18 6.12
N ALA A 95 15.75 6.43 5.73
CA ALA A 95 15.96 6.02 4.34
C ALA A 95 14.74 5.28 3.74
N PRO A 96 14.07 4.33 4.40
CA PRO A 96 12.85 3.72 3.86
C PRO A 96 11.69 4.70 3.65
N LEU A 97 11.57 5.73 4.48
CA LEU A 97 10.55 6.78 4.29
C LEU A 97 10.90 7.71 3.12
N GLN A 98 12.18 8.00 2.93
CA GLN A 98 12.68 8.76 1.78
C GLN A 98 12.44 8.00 0.47
N ASN A 99 12.81 6.70 0.43
CA ASN A 99 12.56 5.84 -0.73
C ASN A 99 11.06 5.74 -1.07
N LEU A 100 10.20 5.71 -0.05
CA LEU A 100 8.75 5.72 -0.25
C LEU A 100 8.29 7.02 -0.95
N ILE A 101 8.84 8.18 -0.58
CA ILE A 101 8.57 9.45 -1.27
C ILE A 101 9.10 9.39 -2.71
N ASP A 102 10.32 8.88 -2.92
CA ASP A 102 10.94 8.78 -4.23
C ASP A 102 10.16 7.86 -5.18
N ALA A 103 9.65 6.73 -4.68
CA ALA A 103 8.76 5.86 -5.44
C ALA A 103 7.46 6.58 -5.87
N ARG A 104 6.95 7.51 -5.05
CA ARG A 104 5.78 8.33 -5.41
C ARG A 104 6.07 9.44 -6.44
N VAL A 105 7.33 9.85 -6.59
CA VAL A 105 7.71 10.74 -7.71
C VAL A 105 7.48 10.05 -9.06
N ALA A 106 7.78 8.75 -9.17
CA ALA A 106 7.56 8.00 -10.40
C ALA A 106 6.07 8.01 -10.84
N ASP A 107 5.12 8.05 -9.89
CA ASP A 107 3.69 8.16 -10.20
C ASP A 107 3.31 9.46 -10.94
N LEU A 108 4.15 10.50 -10.88
CA LEU A 108 3.89 11.80 -11.53
C LEU A 108 4.15 11.77 -13.04
N TYR A 109 4.98 10.84 -13.51
CA TYR A 109 5.49 10.82 -14.88
C TYR A 109 4.80 9.81 -15.80
N ASP A 110 3.88 9.01 -15.28
CA ASP A 110 3.14 7.99 -16.03
C ASP A 110 4.04 7.00 -16.79
N ASP A 111 5.31 6.88 -16.37
CA ASP A 111 6.24 5.89 -16.89
C ASP A 111 5.79 4.50 -16.44
N GLY A 112 5.68 3.58 -17.42
CA GLY A 112 5.31 2.21 -17.12
C GLY A 112 6.46 1.43 -16.49
N PHE A 113 6.16 0.26 -15.94
CA PHE A 113 7.18 -0.69 -15.50
C PHE A 113 7.65 -1.53 -16.69
N ALA A 114 8.96 -1.62 -16.92
CA ALA A 114 9.50 -2.41 -18.03
C ALA A 114 9.23 -3.92 -17.82
N ASN A 115 9.28 -4.38 -16.57
CA ASN A 115 9.14 -5.78 -16.21
C ASN A 115 8.52 -5.97 -14.81
N GLN A 116 8.27 -7.24 -14.46
CA GLN A 116 7.70 -7.62 -13.17
C GLN A 116 8.57 -7.17 -11.98
N ASN A 117 9.90 -7.26 -12.08
CA ASN A 117 10.79 -6.89 -10.98
C ASN A 117 10.68 -5.40 -10.64
N ASP A 118 10.51 -4.55 -11.66
CA ASP A 118 10.31 -3.11 -11.46
C ASP A 118 9.00 -2.82 -10.71
N LEU A 119 7.92 -3.52 -11.07
CA LEU A 119 6.65 -3.42 -10.34
C LEU A 119 6.78 -3.95 -8.91
N GLU A 120 7.44 -5.09 -8.70
CA GLU A 120 7.68 -5.64 -7.35
C GLU A 120 8.56 -4.70 -6.51
N GLY A 121 9.56 -4.06 -7.12
CA GLY A 121 10.38 -3.01 -6.49
C GLY A 121 9.53 -1.84 -6.03
N TYR A 122 8.69 -1.29 -6.90
CA TYR A 122 7.73 -0.24 -6.56
C TYR A 122 6.78 -0.66 -5.42
N CYS A 123 6.23 -1.88 -5.47
CA CYS A 123 5.41 -2.43 -4.41
C CYS A 123 6.18 -2.55 -3.08
N GLY A 124 7.47 -2.89 -3.17
CA GLY A 124 8.38 -2.96 -2.03
C GLY A 124 8.54 -1.60 -1.35
N GLU A 125 8.88 -0.58 -2.12
CA GLU A 125 9.11 0.77 -1.63
C GLU A 125 7.84 1.48 -1.17
N THR A 126 6.67 1.15 -1.74
CA THR A 126 5.41 1.82 -1.40
C THR A 126 4.56 1.12 -0.36
N CYS A 127 4.65 -0.21 -0.26
CA CYS A 127 3.80 -0.98 0.65
C CYS A 127 4.57 -1.90 1.60
N SER A 128 5.64 -2.59 1.15
CA SER A 128 6.39 -3.49 2.05
C SER A 128 7.05 -2.71 3.18
N VAL A 129 7.58 -1.53 2.88
CA VAL A 129 8.15 -0.63 3.88
C VAL A 129 7.15 -0.28 4.99
N LEU A 130 5.89 -0.06 4.65
CA LEU A 130 4.85 0.26 5.63
C LEU A 130 4.53 -0.92 6.53
N PHE A 131 4.42 -2.15 5.98
CA PHE A 131 4.25 -3.36 6.78
C PHE A 131 5.42 -3.54 7.76
N GLN A 132 6.65 -3.31 7.31
CA GLN A 132 7.83 -3.42 8.14
C GLN A 132 7.84 -2.37 9.25
N LEU A 133 7.61 -1.09 8.93
CA LEU A 133 7.62 -0.01 9.92
C LEU A 133 6.50 -0.17 10.96
N VAL A 134 5.30 -0.55 10.55
CA VAL A 134 4.19 -0.81 11.48
C VAL A 134 4.48 -2.02 12.36
N ALA A 135 5.10 -3.07 11.83
CA ALA A 135 5.50 -4.23 12.61
C ALA A 135 6.63 -3.91 13.62
N ILE A 136 7.57 -3.01 13.28
CA ILE A 136 8.56 -2.49 14.24
C ILE A 136 7.87 -1.72 15.36
N VAL A 137 6.93 -0.85 15.04
CA VAL A 137 6.14 -0.10 16.02
C VAL A 137 5.33 -1.05 16.93
N ALA A 138 4.91 -2.20 16.43
CA ALA A 138 4.26 -3.25 17.21
C ALA A 138 5.23 -4.11 18.05
N GLY A 139 6.54 -3.81 18.03
CA GLY A 139 7.58 -4.49 18.83
C GLY A 139 8.39 -5.55 18.07
N GLY A 140 8.26 -5.62 16.76
CA GLY A 140 9.02 -6.56 15.93
C GLY A 140 10.46 -6.12 15.68
N GLU A 141 11.37 -7.09 15.54
CA GLU A 141 12.76 -6.85 15.16
C GLU A 141 12.90 -6.76 13.62
N ALA A 142 13.52 -5.68 13.12
CA ALA A 142 13.60 -5.34 11.70
C ALA A 142 14.10 -6.51 10.82
N ASN A 143 15.15 -7.23 11.27
CA ASN A 143 15.72 -8.33 10.49
C ASN A 143 14.78 -9.53 10.33
N SER A 144 13.97 -9.82 11.35
CA SER A 144 13.01 -10.93 11.32
C SER A 144 11.77 -10.64 10.47
N LEU A 145 11.49 -9.36 10.20
CA LEU A 145 10.29 -8.90 9.50
C LEU A 145 10.43 -8.88 7.98
N SER A 146 11.66 -8.77 7.45
CA SER A 146 11.91 -8.45 6.03
C SER A 146 11.19 -9.38 5.06
N LYS A 147 11.20 -10.69 5.31
CA LYS A 147 10.53 -11.68 4.44
C LYS A 147 9.00 -11.52 4.48
N ALA A 148 8.43 -11.37 5.67
CA ALA A 148 6.99 -11.20 5.86
C ALA A 148 6.52 -9.88 5.24
N ALA A 149 7.19 -8.77 5.54
CA ALA A 149 6.86 -7.45 5.04
C ALA A 149 7.04 -7.34 3.53
N GLY A 150 8.13 -7.91 2.97
CA GLY A 150 8.39 -7.90 1.53
C GLY A 150 7.24 -8.52 0.75
N HIS A 151 6.89 -9.77 1.06
CA HIS A 151 5.79 -10.46 0.37
C HIS A 151 4.42 -9.85 0.68
N ALA A 152 4.19 -9.36 1.91
CA ALA A 152 2.94 -8.71 2.30
C ALA A 152 2.67 -7.45 1.47
N GLY A 153 3.68 -6.61 1.33
CA GLY A 153 3.55 -5.36 0.58
C GLY A 153 3.30 -5.59 -0.90
N VAL A 154 4.03 -6.53 -1.52
CA VAL A 154 3.82 -6.88 -2.95
C VAL A 154 2.39 -7.39 -3.16
N ALA A 155 1.92 -8.34 -2.35
CA ALA A 155 0.56 -8.87 -2.46
C ALA A 155 -0.51 -7.78 -2.26
N TYR A 156 -0.31 -6.90 -1.27
CA TYR A 156 -1.24 -5.82 -0.95
C TYR A 156 -1.30 -4.78 -2.06
N ALA A 157 -0.14 -4.33 -2.55
CA ALA A 157 -0.04 -3.32 -3.59
C ALA A 157 -0.63 -3.83 -4.92
N MET A 158 -0.21 -5.02 -5.37
CA MET A 158 -0.74 -5.61 -6.61
C MET A 158 -2.26 -5.79 -6.55
N ALA A 159 -2.80 -6.33 -5.45
CA ALA A 159 -4.24 -6.47 -5.29
C ALA A 159 -4.97 -5.11 -5.35
N GLY A 160 -4.36 -4.07 -4.79
CA GLY A 160 -4.87 -2.69 -4.87
C GLY A 160 -4.89 -2.18 -6.30
N LEU A 161 -3.75 -2.24 -7.00
CA LEU A 161 -3.59 -1.76 -8.38
C LEU A 161 -4.56 -2.46 -9.35
N LEU A 162 -4.68 -3.79 -9.25
CA LEU A 162 -5.59 -4.58 -10.10
C LEU A 162 -7.07 -4.28 -9.80
N SER A 163 -7.41 -3.96 -8.54
CA SER A 163 -8.79 -3.68 -8.12
C SER A 163 -9.37 -2.40 -8.72
N ILE A 164 -8.53 -1.44 -9.09
CA ILE A 164 -8.93 -0.13 -9.61
C ILE A 164 -8.32 0.15 -10.99
N LEU A 165 -8.01 -0.89 -11.76
CA LEU A 165 -7.45 -0.76 -13.11
C LEU A 165 -8.21 0.24 -13.99
N PRO A 166 -9.57 0.24 -14.05
CA PRO A 166 -10.29 1.22 -14.86
C PRO A 166 -10.09 2.66 -14.42
N VAL A 167 -9.83 2.90 -13.13
CA VAL A 167 -9.54 4.25 -12.62
C VAL A 167 -8.17 4.71 -13.09
N HIS A 168 -7.18 3.82 -13.06
CA HIS A 168 -5.85 4.11 -13.59
C HIS A 168 -5.89 4.40 -15.09
N GLN A 169 -6.61 3.57 -15.86
CA GLN A 169 -6.80 3.78 -17.30
C GLN A 169 -7.44 5.13 -17.62
N ALA A 170 -8.47 5.52 -16.88
CA ALA A 170 -9.13 6.82 -17.06
C ALA A 170 -8.21 8.02 -16.78
N ARG A 171 -7.12 7.80 -16.03
CA ARG A 171 -6.09 8.79 -15.71
C ARG A 171 -4.86 8.69 -16.62
N GLY A 172 -4.86 7.80 -17.61
CA GLY A 172 -3.70 7.54 -18.48
C GLY A 172 -2.58 6.76 -17.81
N GLN A 173 -2.80 6.24 -16.59
CA GLN A 173 -1.81 5.50 -15.83
C GLN A 173 -1.84 4.01 -16.17
N CYS A 174 -0.67 3.37 -16.26
CA CYS A 174 -0.53 1.95 -16.46
C CYS A 174 0.47 1.34 -15.49
N TYR A 175 -0.01 0.50 -14.59
CA TYR A 175 0.79 -0.26 -13.64
C TYR A 175 1.04 -1.72 -14.09
N LEU A 176 0.57 -2.10 -15.29
CA LEU A 176 0.86 -3.42 -15.87
C LEU A 176 2.26 -3.40 -16.49
N PRO A 177 3.16 -4.36 -16.18
CA PRO A 177 4.49 -4.40 -16.75
C PRO A 177 4.45 -4.61 -18.27
N GLU A 178 5.33 -3.90 -18.99
CA GLU A 178 5.38 -3.98 -20.46
C GLU A 178 5.69 -5.38 -20.97
N ASN A 179 6.56 -6.13 -20.29
CA ASN A 179 6.85 -7.50 -20.69
C ASN A 179 5.61 -8.41 -20.61
N HIS A 180 4.71 -8.20 -19.65
CA HIS A 180 3.43 -8.92 -19.58
C HIS A 180 2.49 -8.47 -20.70
N LEU A 181 2.42 -7.19 -21.02
CA LEU A 181 1.64 -6.68 -22.15
C LEU A 181 2.13 -7.30 -23.45
N LYS A 182 3.44 -7.22 -23.73
CA LYS A 182 4.08 -7.74 -24.95
C LYS A 182 3.91 -9.26 -25.10
N SER A 183 4.01 -10.03 -24.02
CA SER A 183 3.81 -11.49 -24.06
C SER A 183 2.38 -11.91 -24.44
N HIS A 184 1.42 -11.02 -24.24
CA HIS A 184 0.01 -11.20 -24.65
C HIS A 184 -0.33 -10.46 -25.95
N GLY A 185 0.67 -9.94 -26.67
CA GLY A 185 0.49 -9.23 -27.94
C GLY A 185 -0.15 -7.85 -27.80
N LEU A 186 0.00 -7.20 -26.66
CA LEU A 186 -0.50 -5.85 -26.40
C LEU A 186 0.65 -4.86 -26.22
N ALA A 187 0.37 -3.61 -26.60
CA ALA A 187 1.11 -2.43 -26.19
C ALA A 187 0.30 -1.63 -25.16
N ARG A 188 0.93 -0.64 -24.52
CA ARG A 188 0.28 0.22 -23.52
C ARG A 188 -0.94 0.96 -24.09
N GLU A 189 -0.85 1.37 -25.36
CA GLU A 189 -1.89 2.09 -26.10
C GLU A 189 -3.13 1.22 -26.42
N ASP A 190 -3.02 -0.10 -26.24
CA ASP A 190 -4.11 -1.05 -26.46
C ASP A 190 -4.97 -1.23 -25.21
N ILE A 191 -4.50 -0.76 -24.07
CA ILE A 191 -5.23 -0.85 -22.81
C ILE A 191 -6.49 0.03 -22.90
N GLY A 192 -7.66 -0.56 -22.60
CA GLY A 192 -8.95 0.12 -22.71
C GLY A 192 -9.66 -0.04 -24.05
N LYS A 193 -8.99 -0.61 -25.07
CA LYS A 193 -9.66 -0.92 -26.34
C LYS A 193 -10.53 -2.18 -26.23
N PRO A 194 -11.72 -2.21 -26.83
CA PRO A 194 -12.62 -3.37 -26.75
C PRO A 194 -11.99 -4.67 -27.26
N GLU A 195 -11.16 -4.61 -28.30
CA GLU A 195 -10.44 -5.74 -28.89
C GLU A 195 -9.40 -6.37 -27.97
N SER A 196 -8.89 -5.62 -27.00
CA SER A 196 -7.84 -6.06 -26.06
C SER A 196 -8.40 -6.74 -24.80
N VAL A 197 -9.70 -6.76 -24.61
CA VAL A 197 -10.35 -7.25 -23.38
C VAL A 197 -9.96 -8.69 -23.06
N LYS A 198 -9.86 -9.57 -24.08
CA LYS A 198 -9.50 -10.98 -23.89
C LYS A 198 -8.07 -11.13 -23.35
N GLN A 199 -7.13 -10.41 -23.92
CA GLN A 199 -5.74 -10.42 -23.52
C GLN A 199 -5.55 -9.77 -22.13
N LEU A 200 -6.25 -8.66 -21.88
CA LEU A 200 -6.23 -8.00 -20.56
C LEU A 200 -6.78 -8.90 -19.46
N ARG A 201 -7.80 -9.71 -19.74
CA ARG A 201 -8.28 -10.72 -18.78
C ARG A 201 -7.22 -11.76 -18.45
N ALA A 202 -6.45 -12.22 -19.42
CA ALA A 202 -5.35 -13.16 -19.18
C ALA A 202 -4.26 -12.50 -18.32
N ILE A 203 -3.85 -11.27 -18.63
CA ILE A 203 -2.86 -10.52 -17.85
C ILE A 203 -3.35 -10.30 -16.41
N LEU A 204 -4.62 -9.92 -16.21
CA LEU A 204 -5.19 -9.76 -14.88
C LEU A 204 -5.16 -11.06 -14.08
N LEU A 205 -5.42 -12.19 -14.73
CA LEU A 205 -5.36 -13.50 -14.10
C LEU A 205 -3.93 -13.85 -13.66
N ASP A 206 -2.96 -13.68 -14.55
CA ASP A 206 -1.54 -13.95 -14.28
C ASP A 206 -1.03 -13.08 -13.12
N MET A 207 -1.31 -11.78 -13.17
CA MET A 207 -0.91 -10.85 -12.11
C MET A 207 -1.60 -11.12 -10.77
N ALA A 208 -2.88 -11.52 -10.80
CA ALA A 208 -3.60 -11.88 -9.58
C ALA A 208 -3.09 -13.20 -8.97
N GLN A 209 -2.66 -14.15 -9.79
CA GLN A 209 -2.01 -15.38 -9.33
C GLN A 209 -0.65 -15.08 -8.70
N LEU A 210 0.16 -14.25 -9.33
CA LEU A 210 1.43 -13.79 -8.77
C LEU A 210 1.23 -13.12 -7.41
N ALA A 211 0.28 -12.20 -7.31
CA ALA A 211 -0.06 -11.57 -6.03
C ALA A 211 -0.54 -12.57 -4.98
N ARG A 212 -1.27 -13.62 -5.37
CA ARG A 212 -1.69 -14.71 -4.48
C ARG A 212 -0.51 -15.54 -3.98
N ASP A 213 0.49 -15.80 -4.83
CA ASP A 213 1.69 -16.53 -4.43
C ASP A 213 2.49 -15.71 -3.40
N HIS A 214 2.60 -14.38 -3.60
CA HIS A 214 3.17 -13.50 -2.59
C HIS A 214 2.35 -13.49 -1.29
N LEU A 215 1.02 -13.49 -1.36
CA LEU A 215 0.16 -13.56 -0.18
C LEU A 215 0.39 -14.85 0.63
N GLN A 216 0.52 -16.01 -0.04
CA GLN A 216 0.80 -17.28 0.63
C GLN A 216 2.17 -17.29 1.32
N LYS A 217 3.20 -16.76 0.63
CA LYS A 217 4.55 -16.62 1.20
C LYS A 217 4.54 -15.66 2.41
N ALA A 218 3.79 -14.55 2.31
CA ALA A 218 3.61 -13.62 3.43
C ALA A 218 2.95 -14.29 4.63
N GLN A 219 1.83 -15.01 4.41
CA GLN A 219 1.12 -15.70 5.47
C GLN A 219 2.00 -16.74 6.18
N SER A 220 2.78 -17.51 5.44
CA SER A 220 3.73 -18.48 6.00
C SER A 220 4.82 -17.78 6.82
N ALA A 221 5.33 -16.64 6.36
CA ALA A 221 6.34 -15.89 7.09
C ALA A 221 5.78 -15.21 8.35
N VAL A 222 4.55 -14.66 8.27
CA VAL A 222 3.85 -14.03 9.41
C VAL A 222 3.58 -15.06 10.52
N ALA A 223 3.23 -16.29 10.18
CA ALA A 223 2.98 -17.35 11.16
C ALA A 223 4.20 -17.66 12.04
N ALA A 224 5.41 -17.37 11.56
CA ALA A 224 6.66 -17.53 12.32
C ALA A 224 7.02 -16.32 13.21
N LEU A 225 6.29 -15.20 13.09
CA LEU A 225 6.54 -14.00 13.90
C LEU A 225 5.94 -14.12 15.31
N PRO A 226 6.42 -13.33 16.29
CA PRO A 226 5.80 -13.22 17.61
C PRO A 226 4.32 -12.81 17.52
N PRO A 227 3.43 -13.38 18.36
CA PRO A 227 1.99 -13.08 18.31
C PRO A 227 1.65 -11.58 18.37
N ASP A 228 2.38 -10.80 19.18
CA ASP A 228 2.13 -9.35 19.35
C ASP A 228 2.41 -8.54 18.08
N VAL A 229 3.23 -9.07 17.17
CA VAL A 229 3.63 -8.41 15.91
C VAL A 229 2.69 -8.76 14.75
N ARG A 230 2.11 -9.96 14.77
CA ARG A 230 1.25 -10.46 13.68
C ARG A 230 0.08 -9.53 13.32
N PRO A 231 -0.55 -8.80 14.27
CA PRO A 231 -1.62 -7.86 13.95
C PRO A 231 -1.23 -6.77 12.95
N ALA A 232 0.07 -6.42 12.81
CA ALA A 232 0.55 -5.49 11.79
C ALA A 232 0.27 -5.97 10.35
N PHE A 233 0.07 -7.28 10.15
CA PHE A 233 -0.18 -7.90 8.85
C PHE A 233 -1.66 -8.21 8.59
N LEU A 234 -2.57 -7.83 9.49
CA LEU A 234 -4.01 -8.07 9.31
C LEU A 234 -4.63 -7.46 8.03
N PRO A 235 -4.12 -6.35 7.45
CA PRO A 235 -4.61 -5.90 6.15
C PRO A 235 -4.61 -6.99 5.06
N LEU A 236 -3.74 -7.99 5.15
CA LEU A 236 -3.69 -9.14 4.22
C LEU A 236 -4.97 -9.99 4.21
N ALA A 237 -5.73 -10.01 5.30
CA ALA A 237 -7.00 -10.73 5.35
C ALA A 237 -8.03 -10.19 4.34
N LEU A 238 -7.93 -8.91 3.99
CA LEU A 238 -8.79 -8.27 3.01
C LEU A 238 -8.29 -8.49 1.57
N VAL A 239 -6.98 -8.71 1.39
CA VAL A 239 -6.35 -8.97 0.09
C VAL A 239 -6.83 -10.29 -0.51
N HIS A 240 -6.95 -11.33 0.31
CA HIS A 240 -7.37 -12.66 -0.14
C HIS A 240 -8.67 -12.62 -0.94
N LYS A 241 -9.71 -11.96 -0.40
CA LYS A 241 -11.02 -11.84 -1.06
C LYS A 241 -10.98 -11.01 -2.34
N LYS A 242 -10.14 -9.98 -2.38
CA LYS A 242 -9.93 -9.17 -3.59
C LYS A 242 -9.33 -10.03 -4.71
N LEU A 243 -8.27 -10.75 -4.43
CA LEU A 243 -7.60 -11.63 -5.39
C LEU A 243 -8.50 -12.77 -5.87
N GLU A 244 -9.22 -13.44 -4.96
CA GLU A 244 -10.21 -14.47 -5.35
C GLU A 244 -11.27 -13.90 -6.30
N SER A 245 -11.75 -12.67 -6.05
CA SER A 245 -12.75 -12.03 -6.90
C SER A 245 -12.21 -11.73 -8.30
N ILE A 246 -10.93 -11.31 -8.41
CA ILE A 246 -10.27 -11.06 -9.70
C ILE A 246 -10.07 -12.38 -10.44
N ILE A 247 -9.51 -13.40 -9.77
CA ILE A 247 -9.23 -14.71 -10.36
C ILE A 247 -10.51 -15.37 -10.88
N LYS A 248 -11.60 -15.27 -10.11
CA LYS A 248 -12.90 -15.86 -10.50
C LYS A 248 -13.53 -15.13 -11.68
N ASN A 249 -13.36 -13.83 -11.79
CA ASN A 249 -13.89 -13.02 -12.88
C ASN A 249 -12.90 -11.88 -13.20
N PRO A 250 -11.87 -12.15 -14.03
CA PRO A 250 -10.87 -11.16 -14.42
C PRO A 250 -11.46 -10.18 -15.46
N ASP A 251 -12.19 -9.18 -15.01
CA ASP A 251 -12.80 -8.16 -15.87
C ASP A 251 -12.03 -6.84 -15.76
N PRO A 252 -11.33 -6.40 -16.83
CA PRO A 252 -10.55 -5.18 -16.84
C PRO A 252 -11.38 -3.90 -16.70
N ALA A 253 -12.69 -3.97 -16.98
CA ALA A 253 -13.62 -2.84 -16.82
C ALA A 253 -14.23 -2.76 -15.41
N ARG A 254 -13.95 -3.76 -14.56
CA ARG A 254 -14.56 -3.85 -13.24
C ARG A 254 -13.73 -3.15 -12.18
N ILE A 255 -14.30 -2.15 -11.52
CA ILE A 255 -13.81 -1.67 -10.24
C ILE A 255 -14.33 -2.62 -9.16
N LEU A 256 -13.44 -3.22 -8.36
CA LEU A 256 -13.91 -4.04 -7.24
C LEU A 256 -14.59 -3.14 -6.22
N SER A 257 -15.88 -3.36 -6.04
CA SER A 257 -16.67 -2.66 -5.03
C SER A 257 -16.10 -2.92 -3.63
N THR A 258 -16.12 -1.90 -2.80
CA THR A 258 -15.76 -2.03 -1.38
C THR A 258 -16.70 -3.03 -0.71
N VAL A 259 -16.11 -4.02 -0.05
CA VAL A 259 -16.86 -4.96 0.79
C VAL A 259 -17.53 -4.19 1.93
N ALA A 260 -18.78 -4.50 2.26
CA ALA A 260 -19.49 -3.86 3.39
C ALA A 260 -18.66 -3.90 4.69
N GLY A 261 -18.67 -2.79 5.44
CA GLY A 261 -17.80 -2.60 6.60
C GLY A 261 -17.85 -3.75 7.61
N TRP A 262 -19.05 -4.28 7.93
CA TRP A 262 -19.20 -5.39 8.87
C TRP A 262 -18.51 -6.68 8.39
N ARG A 263 -18.48 -6.94 7.06
CA ARG A 263 -17.76 -8.09 6.48
C ARG A 263 -16.25 -7.94 6.58
N LYS A 264 -15.75 -6.71 6.52
CA LYS A 264 -14.33 -6.41 6.74
C LYS A 264 -13.96 -6.67 8.20
N ILE A 265 -14.78 -6.18 9.14
CA ILE A 265 -14.59 -6.41 10.58
C ILE A 265 -14.54 -7.91 10.87
N LEU A 266 -15.52 -8.67 10.37
CA LEU A 266 -15.56 -10.12 10.56
C LEU A 266 -14.33 -10.82 9.97
N ALA A 267 -13.87 -10.41 8.78
CA ALA A 267 -12.69 -10.99 8.16
C ALA A 267 -11.41 -10.72 8.97
N LEU A 268 -11.24 -9.50 9.47
CA LEU A 268 -10.11 -9.13 10.32
C LEU A 268 -10.16 -9.84 11.67
N TRP A 269 -11.35 -9.93 12.28
CA TRP A 269 -11.52 -10.64 13.54
C TRP A 269 -11.19 -12.13 13.40
N LEU A 270 -11.71 -12.81 12.39
CA LEU A 270 -11.38 -14.23 12.12
C LEU A 270 -9.90 -14.43 11.81
N ALA A 271 -9.26 -13.47 11.15
CA ALA A 271 -7.81 -13.52 10.92
C ALA A 271 -7.03 -13.31 12.23
N SER A 272 -7.46 -12.38 13.08
CA SER A 272 -6.77 -12.11 14.36
C SER A 272 -6.84 -13.26 15.36
N THR A 273 -7.86 -14.12 15.28
CA THR A 273 -7.97 -15.30 16.15
C THR A 273 -7.10 -16.50 15.66
N ARG A 274 -6.59 -16.41 14.43
CA ARG A 274 -5.70 -17.43 13.84
C ARG A 274 -4.23 -17.04 13.89
N THR A 275 -3.97 -15.79 14.26
CA THR A 275 -2.62 -15.23 14.49
C THR A 275 -2.24 -15.34 15.94
#